data_70cc8ec0738ac88f96ec43b770a92095
#
_entry.id   70cc8ec0738ac88f96ec43b770a92095
#
_cell.length_a   1.000
_cell.length_b   1.000
_cell.length_c   1.000
_cell.angle_alpha   90.00
_cell.angle_beta   90.00
_cell.angle_gamma   90.00
#
_symmetry.space_group_name_H-M   'P 1'
#
loop_
_entity.id
_entity.type
_entity.pdbx_description
1 polymer ?
#
loop_
_entity_poly.entity_id
_entity_poly.type
_entity_poly.pdbx_seq_one_letter_code
_entity_poly.pdbx_strand_id
1 'polypeptide(L)'
;NVIRVLHGVSLGVDDGSIVTLLGANGAGKSTTLKAISGLLYVEEGEVTDGSIAWNDDRIDRKSAEEIGKLGIIQALEGRRVFGHLTAEENLMVGAYQRHDRQVVKQDLEMVYHYFPRLKDLRRNIAGYLSGGEQQMLVIGRAMMAAPKLMMLDEPSLGLAPLLVEEIYDIINRFNQEQKTSVLLVEQNVRIALSIAHYGYVMENGRIVLDGSADFLKNNEDVKEFYMGLSAMGAKKSYREVKHYKRRKRWL
;
A
#
# COMPACT_ATOMS: atom_id res chain seq x y z
N ASN A 1 -20.36 14.81 14.41
CA ASN A 1 -19.39 15.69 13.73
C ASN A 1 -18.76 14.91 12.60
N VAL A 2 -18.88 15.40 11.36
CA VAL A 2 -18.18 14.81 10.19
C VAL A 2 -16.73 15.32 10.21
N ILE A 3 -15.76 14.41 10.16
CA ILE A 3 -14.33 14.75 10.09
C ILE A 3 -13.90 14.61 8.63
N ARG A 4 -13.47 15.71 8.01
CA ARG A 4 -12.89 15.68 6.68
C ARG A 4 -11.39 15.35 6.78
N VAL A 5 -11.01 14.15 6.34
CA VAL A 5 -9.62 13.65 6.40
C VAL A 5 -8.85 14.00 5.12
N LEU A 6 -9.49 13.88 3.93
CA LEU A 6 -8.88 14.18 2.64
C LEU A 6 -9.33 15.54 2.12
N HIS A 7 -8.39 16.35 1.66
CA HIS A 7 -8.58 17.75 1.24
C HIS A 7 -8.19 17.98 -0.23
N GLY A 8 -8.71 17.15 -1.13
CA GLY A 8 -8.37 17.19 -2.54
C GLY A 8 -7.06 16.45 -2.81
N VAL A 9 -7.16 15.11 -2.88
CA VAL A 9 -6.07 14.21 -3.24
C VAL A 9 -6.25 13.81 -4.69
N SER A 10 -5.19 14.01 -5.49
CA SER A 10 -5.13 13.50 -6.86
C SER A 10 -3.88 12.64 -6.99
N LEU A 11 -4.05 11.41 -7.38
CA LEU A 11 -2.96 10.46 -7.66
C LEU A 11 -3.35 9.52 -8.79
N GLY A 12 -2.35 8.94 -9.45
CA GLY A 12 -2.54 7.92 -10.46
C GLY A 12 -1.56 6.77 -10.27
N VAL A 13 -1.94 5.60 -10.76
CA VAL A 13 -1.09 4.41 -10.80
C VAL A 13 -1.11 3.90 -12.23
N ASP A 14 0.02 4.00 -12.92
CA ASP A 14 0.16 3.49 -14.27
C ASP A 14 0.19 1.95 -14.27
N ASP A 15 -0.28 1.35 -15.36
CA ASP A 15 -0.35 -0.09 -15.50
C ASP A 15 1.04 -0.74 -15.33
N GLY A 16 1.12 -1.79 -14.52
CA GLY A 16 2.36 -2.49 -14.20
C GLY A 16 3.39 -1.68 -13.39
N SER A 17 3.04 -0.49 -12.89
CA SER A 17 3.95 0.32 -12.08
C SER A 17 3.83 0.04 -10.57
N ILE A 18 4.91 0.35 -9.83
CA ILE A 18 4.89 0.48 -8.38
C ILE A 18 4.86 1.98 -8.06
N VAL A 19 3.77 2.43 -7.45
CA VAL A 19 3.60 3.81 -6.99
C VAL A 19 3.53 3.82 -5.48
N THR A 20 4.17 4.80 -4.85
CA THR A 20 4.14 4.92 -3.39
C THR A 20 3.46 6.20 -2.92
N LEU A 21 2.64 6.07 -1.86
CA LEU A 21 2.05 7.19 -1.14
C LEU A 21 2.75 7.31 0.23
N LEU A 22 3.56 8.33 0.37
CA LEU A 22 4.43 8.58 1.51
C LEU A 22 3.83 9.62 2.44
N GLY A 23 4.06 9.50 3.73
CA GLY A 23 3.63 10.51 4.69
C GLY A 23 3.66 10.00 6.13
N ALA A 24 3.58 10.92 7.09
CA ALA A 24 3.51 10.61 8.51
C ALA A 24 2.19 9.91 8.87
N ASN A 25 2.13 9.34 10.09
CA ASN A 25 0.88 8.79 10.64
C ASN A 25 -0.17 9.90 10.74
N GLY A 26 -1.42 9.57 10.35
CA GLY A 26 -2.51 10.56 10.31
C GLY A 26 -2.52 11.47 9.08
N ALA A 27 -1.61 11.30 8.11
CA ALA A 27 -1.61 12.12 6.89
C ALA A 27 -2.81 11.86 5.96
N GLY A 28 -3.53 10.75 6.13
CA GLY A 28 -4.67 10.36 5.29
C GLY A 28 -4.40 9.20 4.33
N LYS A 29 -3.23 8.54 4.43
CA LYS A 29 -2.80 7.47 3.54
C LYS A 29 -3.78 6.28 3.50
N SER A 30 -4.04 5.66 4.66
CA SER A 30 -4.97 4.52 4.76
C SER A 30 -6.40 4.90 4.39
N THR A 31 -6.82 6.13 4.68
CA THR A 31 -8.13 6.67 4.24
C THR A 31 -8.21 6.74 2.71
N THR A 32 -7.11 7.11 2.04
CA THR A 32 -7.03 7.12 0.57
C THR A 32 -7.18 5.70 0.02
N LEU A 33 -6.48 4.70 0.58
CA LEU A 33 -6.65 3.30 0.17
C LEU A 33 -8.07 2.79 0.38
N LYS A 34 -8.68 3.11 1.53
CA LYS A 34 -10.07 2.71 1.83
C LYS A 34 -11.09 3.37 0.89
N ALA A 35 -10.84 4.61 0.46
CA ALA A 35 -11.67 5.27 -0.55
C ALA A 35 -11.59 4.52 -1.89
N ILE A 36 -10.39 4.11 -2.32
CA ILE A 36 -10.18 3.37 -3.58
C ILE A 36 -10.79 1.97 -3.50
N SER A 37 -10.64 1.26 -2.37
CA SER A 37 -11.14 -0.11 -2.19
C SER A 37 -12.64 -0.22 -1.85
N GLY A 38 -13.34 0.92 -1.67
CA GLY A 38 -14.75 0.92 -1.25
C GLY A 38 -14.96 0.58 0.23
N LEU A 39 -13.88 0.36 1.00
CA LEU A 39 -13.96 0.05 2.43
C LEU A 39 -14.33 1.28 3.29
N LEU A 40 -14.21 2.48 2.74
CA LEU A 40 -14.54 3.72 3.45
C LEU A 40 -16.03 3.71 3.89
N TYR A 41 -16.93 3.23 3.04
CA TYR A 41 -18.36 3.13 3.36
C TYR A 41 -18.67 2.14 4.49
N VAL A 42 -17.87 1.10 4.64
CA VAL A 42 -18.03 0.11 5.74
C VAL A 42 -17.70 0.74 7.10
N GLU A 43 -16.88 1.79 7.10
CA GLU A 43 -16.49 2.58 8.29
C GLU A 43 -17.32 3.89 8.41
N GLU A 44 -18.50 3.96 7.81
CA GLU A 44 -19.40 5.12 7.83
C GLU A 44 -18.79 6.40 7.22
N GLY A 45 -17.77 6.25 6.36
CA GLY A 45 -17.18 7.35 5.62
C GLY A 45 -17.71 7.44 4.20
N GLU A 46 -17.50 8.57 3.53
CA GLU A 46 -17.92 8.79 2.15
C GLU A 46 -16.93 9.65 1.35
N VAL A 47 -16.96 9.51 0.04
CA VAL A 47 -16.29 10.42 -0.90
C VAL A 47 -17.27 11.55 -1.22
N THR A 48 -17.11 12.69 -0.56
CA THR A 48 -18.04 13.84 -0.69
C THR A 48 -17.81 14.66 -1.94
N ASP A 49 -16.59 14.63 -2.49
CA ASP A 49 -16.19 15.45 -3.65
C ASP A 49 -15.08 14.76 -4.44
N GLY A 50 -15.01 15.01 -5.76
CA GLY A 50 -14.08 14.36 -6.66
C GLY A 50 -14.60 13.07 -7.28
N SER A 51 -13.67 12.24 -7.77
CA SER A 51 -13.98 10.95 -8.39
C SER A 51 -12.80 10.00 -8.30
N ILE A 52 -13.10 8.71 -8.25
CA ILE A 52 -12.11 7.64 -8.37
C ILE A 52 -12.48 6.85 -9.62
N ALA A 53 -11.51 6.63 -10.50
CA ALA A 53 -11.72 5.90 -11.75
C ALA A 53 -10.73 4.73 -11.88
N TRP A 54 -11.17 3.66 -12.53
CA TRP A 54 -10.37 2.50 -12.94
C TRP A 54 -10.61 2.27 -14.44
N ASN A 55 -9.57 2.45 -15.27
CA ASN A 55 -9.68 2.38 -16.73
C ASN A 55 -10.86 3.23 -17.27
N ASP A 56 -10.92 4.50 -16.87
CA ASP A 56 -11.97 5.47 -17.21
C ASP A 56 -13.37 5.22 -16.60
N ASP A 57 -13.61 4.06 -16.01
CA ASP A 57 -14.84 3.76 -15.30
C ASP A 57 -14.82 4.29 -13.86
N ARG A 58 -15.84 5.06 -13.48
CA ARG A 58 -15.99 5.54 -12.09
C ARG A 58 -16.26 4.39 -11.13
N ILE A 59 -15.48 4.33 -10.05
CA ILE A 59 -15.59 3.30 -9.02
C ILE A 59 -15.92 3.85 -7.63
N ASP A 60 -15.94 5.15 -7.44
CA ASP A 60 -16.17 5.82 -6.15
C ASP A 60 -17.54 5.52 -5.50
N ARG A 61 -18.48 4.91 -6.26
CA ARG A 61 -19.80 4.49 -5.75
C ARG A 61 -20.00 2.97 -5.74
N LYS A 62 -18.96 2.21 -6.11
CA LYS A 62 -19.01 0.75 -6.11
C LYS A 62 -18.74 0.20 -4.71
N SER A 63 -19.36 -0.92 -4.39
CA SER A 63 -19.07 -1.66 -3.16
C SER A 63 -17.65 -2.26 -3.20
N ALA A 64 -17.10 -2.56 -2.02
CA ALA A 64 -15.79 -3.22 -1.92
C ALA A 64 -15.76 -4.57 -2.67
N GLU A 65 -16.89 -5.30 -2.70
CA GLU A 65 -17.01 -6.54 -3.46
C GLU A 65 -16.93 -6.31 -4.98
N GLU A 66 -17.61 -5.30 -5.50
CA GLU A 66 -17.54 -4.93 -6.92
C GLU A 66 -16.14 -4.47 -7.33
N ILE A 67 -15.48 -3.68 -6.46
CA ILE A 67 -14.11 -3.22 -6.66
C ILE A 67 -13.13 -4.40 -6.64
N GLY A 68 -13.31 -5.35 -5.72
CA GLY A 68 -12.52 -6.58 -5.68
C GLY A 68 -12.66 -7.41 -6.97
N LYS A 69 -13.85 -7.49 -7.56
CA LYS A 69 -14.11 -8.17 -8.84
C LYS A 69 -13.39 -7.50 -10.03
N LEU A 70 -13.08 -6.21 -9.95
CA LEU A 70 -12.25 -5.52 -10.94
C LEU A 70 -10.77 -5.89 -10.85
N GLY A 71 -10.36 -6.56 -9.76
CA GLY A 71 -8.97 -6.92 -9.48
C GLY A 71 -8.22 -5.88 -8.64
N ILE A 72 -8.93 -4.98 -7.95
CA ILE A 72 -8.34 -4.01 -7.01
C ILE A 72 -8.40 -4.61 -5.61
N ILE A 73 -7.25 -5.01 -5.08
CA ILE A 73 -7.16 -5.78 -3.83
C ILE A 73 -6.32 -5.01 -2.81
N GLN A 74 -6.85 -4.85 -1.60
CA GLN A 74 -6.14 -4.19 -0.50
C GLN A 74 -5.69 -5.20 0.56
N ALA A 75 -4.39 -5.18 0.87
CA ALA A 75 -3.82 -5.76 2.08
C ALA A 75 -3.83 -4.69 3.18
N LEU A 76 -4.70 -4.86 4.16
CA LEU A 76 -4.92 -3.88 5.24
C LEU A 76 -3.75 -3.88 6.23
N GLU A 77 -3.51 -2.72 6.84
CA GLU A 77 -2.60 -2.57 7.97
C GLU A 77 -2.96 -3.50 9.14
N GLY A 78 -1.95 -3.89 9.94
CA GLY A 78 -2.13 -4.61 11.20
C GLY A 78 -2.21 -6.13 11.06
N ARG A 79 -1.69 -6.72 9.97
CA ARG A 79 -1.55 -8.18 9.80
C ARG A 79 -2.87 -8.94 10.02
N ARG A 80 -3.95 -8.48 9.38
CA ARG A 80 -5.30 -9.04 9.57
C ARG A 80 -5.42 -10.44 8.96
N VAL A 81 -4.97 -11.44 9.72
CA VAL A 81 -5.16 -12.86 9.39
C VAL A 81 -6.46 -13.39 10.01
N PHE A 82 -7.02 -14.45 9.43
CA PHE A 82 -8.08 -15.23 10.07
C PHE A 82 -7.41 -16.19 11.06
N GLY A 83 -7.28 -15.75 12.31
CA GLY A 83 -6.43 -16.38 13.33
C GLY A 83 -6.78 -17.82 13.68
N HIS A 84 -8.01 -18.26 13.42
CA HIS A 84 -8.51 -19.62 13.67
C HIS A 84 -8.34 -20.56 12.46
N LEU A 85 -8.03 -20.02 11.28
CA LEU A 85 -7.73 -20.80 10.08
C LEU A 85 -6.24 -21.12 9.99
N THR A 86 -5.91 -22.17 9.28
CA THR A 86 -4.52 -22.48 8.88
C THR A 86 -3.96 -21.43 7.92
N ALA A 87 -2.63 -21.42 7.73
CA ALA A 87 -2.00 -20.54 6.75
C ALA A 87 -2.52 -20.81 5.33
N GLU A 88 -2.66 -22.09 4.93
CA GLU A 88 -3.19 -22.45 3.62
C GLU A 88 -4.65 -22.02 3.44
N GLU A 89 -5.50 -22.22 4.44
CA GLU A 89 -6.89 -21.75 4.39
C GLU A 89 -6.98 -20.23 4.29
N ASN A 90 -6.10 -19.48 4.99
CA ASN A 90 -6.00 -18.03 4.83
C ASN A 90 -5.64 -17.63 3.39
N LEU A 91 -4.69 -18.33 2.76
CA LEU A 91 -4.35 -18.09 1.34
C LEU A 91 -5.56 -18.37 0.45
N MET A 92 -6.24 -19.49 0.66
CA MET A 92 -7.41 -19.89 -0.13
C MET A 92 -8.58 -18.91 -0.01
N VAL A 93 -8.74 -18.22 1.13
CA VAL A 93 -9.73 -17.12 1.26
C VAL A 93 -9.45 -16.00 0.24
N GLY A 94 -8.18 -15.73 -0.09
CA GLY A 94 -7.85 -14.74 -1.13
C GLY A 94 -8.43 -15.06 -2.51
N ALA A 95 -8.58 -16.34 -2.81
CA ALA A 95 -9.16 -16.82 -4.07
C ALA A 95 -10.70 -17.01 -4.02
N TYR A 96 -11.41 -16.54 -2.97
CA TYR A 96 -12.82 -16.79 -2.74
C TYR A 96 -13.74 -16.48 -3.94
N GLN A 97 -13.43 -15.41 -4.69
CA GLN A 97 -14.23 -14.99 -5.86
C GLN A 97 -13.87 -15.74 -7.15
N ARG A 98 -12.90 -16.66 -7.11
CA ARG A 98 -12.37 -17.35 -8.29
C ARG A 98 -12.92 -18.77 -8.39
N HIS A 99 -13.34 -19.16 -9.58
CA HIS A 99 -14.03 -20.44 -9.80
C HIS A 99 -13.13 -21.51 -10.43
N ASP A 100 -12.03 -21.11 -11.10
CA ASP A 100 -11.10 -22.05 -11.73
C ASP A 100 -10.14 -22.65 -10.68
N ARG A 101 -10.50 -23.84 -10.19
CA ARG A 101 -9.72 -24.53 -9.16
C ARG A 101 -8.31 -24.91 -9.60
N GLN A 102 -8.09 -25.14 -10.90
CA GLN A 102 -6.77 -25.50 -11.39
C GLN A 102 -5.84 -24.29 -11.38
N VAL A 103 -6.31 -23.13 -11.85
CA VAL A 103 -5.57 -21.86 -11.80
C VAL A 103 -5.31 -21.44 -10.36
N VAL A 104 -6.31 -21.54 -9.47
CA VAL A 104 -6.14 -21.25 -8.03
C VAL A 104 -5.05 -22.12 -7.39
N LYS A 105 -4.96 -23.40 -7.78
CA LYS A 105 -3.89 -24.28 -7.29
C LYS A 105 -2.51 -23.88 -7.83
N GLN A 106 -2.43 -23.43 -9.07
CA GLN A 106 -1.17 -22.91 -9.64
C GLN A 106 -0.73 -21.63 -8.90
N ASP A 107 -1.67 -20.73 -8.61
CA ASP A 107 -1.38 -19.52 -7.88
C ASP A 107 -0.98 -19.78 -6.41
N LEU A 108 -1.52 -20.82 -5.80
CA LEU A 108 -1.07 -21.26 -4.48
C LEU A 108 0.41 -21.71 -4.51
N GLU A 109 0.81 -22.49 -5.51
CA GLU A 109 2.22 -22.87 -5.67
C GLU A 109 3.10 -21.67 -6.03
N MET A 110 2.60 -20.70 -6.80
CA MET A 110 3.26 -19.43 -7.06
C MET A 110 3.48 -18.65 -5.75
N VAL A 111 2.49 -18.53 -4.89
CA VAL A 111 2.63 -17.87 -3.58
C VAL A 111 3.67 -18.60 -2.71
N TYR A 112 3.70 -19.93 -2.73
CA TYR A 112 4.73 -20.70 -2.04
C TYR A 112 6.12 -20.55 -2.65
N HIS A 113 6.22 -20.23 -3.93
CA HIS A 113 7.49 -19.88 -4.56
C HIS A 113 8.02 -18.52 -4.07
N TYR A 114 7.15 -17.53 -3.91
CA TYR A 114 7.53 -16.22 -3.33
C TYR A 114 7.79 -16.30 -1.82
N PHE A 115 7.00 -17.10 -1.11
CA PHE A 115 7.08 -17.28 0.34
C PHE A 115 7.25 -18.75 0.73
N PRO A 116 8.46 -19.35 0.54
CA PRO A 116 8.68 -20.78 0.85
C PRO A 116 8.35 -21.12 2.31
N ARG A 117 8.57 -20.19 3.21
CA ARG A 117 8.26 -20.34 4.63
C ARG A 117 6.77 -20.62 4.87
N LEU A 118 5.86 -20.02 4.09
CA LEU A 118 4.42 -20.31 4.19
C LEU A 118 4.07 -21.74 3.79
N LYS A 119 4.82 -22.35 2.87
CA LYS A 119 4.63 -23.76 2.48
C LYS A 119 4.94 -24.70 3.65
N ASP A 120 6.02 -24.42 4.39
CA ASP A 120 6.38 -25.20 5.58
C ASP A 120 5.31 -25.08 6.67
N LEU A 121 4.72 -23.88 6.81
CA LEU A 121 3.74 -23.53 7.82
C LEU A 121 2.29 -23.74 7.38
N ARG A 122 2.03 -24.30 6.21
CA ARG A 122 0.69 -24.32 5.59
C ARG A 122 -0.42 -24.91 6.47
N ARG A 123 -0.07 -25.85 7.35
CA ARG A 123 -1.00 -26.51 8.29
C ARG A 123 -1.07 -25.86 9.66
N ASN A 124 -0.20 -24.87 9.94
CA ASN A 124 -0.19 -24.17 11.23
C ASN A 124 -1.34 -23.15 11.26
N ILE A 125 -1.93 -23.01 12.45
CA ILE A 125 -2.96 -22.01 12.74
C ILE A 125 -2.35 -20.60 12.63
N ALA A 126 -2.93 -19.74 11.80
CA ALA A 126 -2.38 -18.44 11.46
C ALA A 126 -2.21 -17.49 12.65
N GLY A 127 -3.07 -17.61 13.67
CA GLY A 127 -2.97 -16.83 14.91
C GLY A 127 -1.70 -17.08 15.71
N TYR A 128 -1.04 -18.23 15.52
CA TYR A 128 0.22 -18.60 16.23
C TYR A 128 1.48 -18.33 15.41
N LEU A 129 1.34 -17.83 14.19
CA LEU A 129 2.49 -17.43 13.37
C LEU A 129 3.16 -16.18 13.95
N SER A 130 4.47 -16.05 13.73
CA SER A 130 5.19 -14.81 14.05
C SER A 130 4.64 -13.62 13.25
N GLY A 131 4.86 -12.39 13.73
CA GLY A 131 4.37 -11.21 13.04
C GLY A 131 4.88 -11.07 11.59
N GLY A 132 6.09 -11.56 11.30
CA GLY A 132 6.61 -11.59 9.94
C GLY A 132 5.93 -12.63 9.06
N GLU A 133 5.69 -13.84 9.58
CA GLU A 133 4.96 -14.89 8.87
C GLU A 133 3.50 -14.49 8.61
N GLN A 134 2.87 -13.79 9.57
CA GLN A 134 1.54 -13.22 9.37
C GLN A 134 1.53 -12.14 8.27
N GLN A 135 2.57 -11.31 8.19
CA GLN A 135 2.68 -10.31 7.13
C GLN A 135 2.85 -10.97 5.75
N MET A 136 3.73 -11.98 5.64
CA MET A 136 3.85 -12.79 4.42
C MET A 136 2.50 -13.40 4.03
N LEU A 137 1.75 -13.91 5.02
CA LEU A 137 0.44 -14.52 4.80
C LEU A 137 -0.60 -13.52 4.27
N VAL A 138 -0.63 -12.30 4.80
CA VAL A 138 -1.54 -11.23 4.34
C VAL A 138 -1.22 -10.82 2.90
N ILE A 139 0.06 -10.67 2.55
CA ILE A 139 0.49 -10.33 1.18
C ILE A 139 0.20 -11.51 0.24
N GLY A 140 0.54 -12.74 0.64
CA GLY A 140 0.25 -13.95 -0.15
C GLY A 140 -1.25 -14.13 -0.40
N ARG A 141 -2.10 -13.83 0.59
CA ARG A 141 -3.55 -13.84 0.43
C ARG A 141 -4.03 -12.81 -0.60
N ALA A 142 -3.43 -11.62 -0.63
CA ALA A 142 -3.72 -10.62 -1.65
C ALA A 142 -3.30 -11.10 -3.06
N MET A 143 -2.15 -11.78 -3.18
CA MET A 143 -1.68 -12.38 -4.44
C MET A 143 -2.65 -13.47 -4.95
N MET A 144 -3.24 -14.29 -4.05
CA MET A 144 -4.21 -15.33 -4.42
C MET A 144 -5.48 -14.78 -5.09
N ALA A 145 -5.79 -13.51 -4.91
CA ALA A 145 -6.89 -12.85 -5.61
C ALA A 145 -6.58 -12.56 -7.10
N ALA A 146 -5.35 -12.82 -7.59
CA ALA A 146 -4.84 -12.45 -8.90
C ALA A 146 -5.06 -10.96 -9.22
N PRO A 147 -4.51 -10.04 -8.38
CA PRO A 147 -4.80 -8.62 -8.48
C PRO A 147 -4.25 -8.00 -9.76
N LYS A 148 -4.99 -7.06 -10.33
CA LYS A 148 -4.49 -6.09 -11.32
C LYS A 148 -3.83 -4.89 -10.63
N LEU A 149 -4.42 -4.46 -9.50
CA LEU A 149 -3.85 -3.48 -8.58
C LEU A 149 -3.82 -4.07 -7.17
N MET A 150 -2.61 -4.21 -6.62
CA MET A 150 -2.40 -4.61 -5.23
C MET A 150 -2.08 -3.36 -4.39
N MET A 151 -2.91 -3.06 -3.42
CA MET A 151 -2.72 -1.96 -2.49
C MET A 151 -2.21 -2.48 -1.15
N LEU A 152 -1.05 -2.00 -0.71
CA LEU A 152 -0.38 -2.44 0.52
C LEU A 152 -0.31 -1.29 1.52
N ASP A 153 -0.89 -1.48 2.69
CA ASP A 153 -0.95 -0.48 3.76
C ASP A 153 0.11 -0.80 4.83
N GLU A 154 1.21 -0.04 4.82
CA GLU A 154 2.36 -0.11 5.73
C GLU A 154 2.91 -1.55 5.94
N PRO A 155 3.28 -2.28 4.86
CA PRO A 155 3.70 -3.67 4.96
C PRO A 155 4.99 -3.88 5.75
N SER A 156 5.80 -2.83 5.98
CA SER A 156 7.04 -2.89 6.76
C SER A 156 6.83 -2.73 8.28
N LEU A 157 5.64 -2.29 8.71
CA LEU A 157 5.41 -1.86 10.09
C LEU A 157 5.67 -2.98 11.12
N GLY A 158 6.60 -2.69 12.06
CA GLY A 158 6.92 -3.59 13.17
C GLY A 158 7.58 -4.90 12.75
N LEU A 159 8.29 -4.92 11.62
CA LEU A 159 9.10 -6.04 11.15
C LEU A 159 10.60 -5.80 11.40
N ALA A 160 11.35 -6.88 11.50
CA ALA A 160 12.82 -6.83 11.53
C ALA A 160 13.37 -6.35 10.17
N PRO A 161 14.47 -5.57 10.14
CA PRO A 161 14.98 -4.98 8.90
C PRO A 161 15.22 -5.96 7.75
N LEU A 162 15.82 -7.12 8.03
CA LEU A 162 16.07 -8.14 7.01
C LEU A 162 14.77 -8.69 6.38
N LEU A 163 13.72 -8.84 7.19
CA LEU A 163 12.43 -9.30 6.70
C LEU A 163 11.72 -8.23 5.87
N VAL A 164 11.91 -6.97 6.21
CA VAL A 164 11.40 -5.85 5.40
C VAL A 164 12.05 -5.90 4.02
N GLU A 165 13.38 -6.03 3.92
CA GLU A 165 14.08 -6.15 2.65
C GLU A 165 13.56 -7.34 1.82
N GLU A 166 13.42 -8.51 2.43
CA GLU A 166 12.88 -9.71 1.78
C GLU A 166 11.47 -9.48 1.22
N ILE A 167 10.56 -8.90 2.00
CA ILE A 167 9.18 -8.62 1.57
C ILE A 167 9.16 -7.63 0.40
N TYR A 168 10.00 -6.59 0.43
CA TYR A 168 10.06 -5.60 -0.65
C TYR A 168 10.65 -6.16 -1.92
N ASP A 169 11.67 -7.02 -1.82
CA ASP A 169 12.19 -7.76 -2.97
C ASP A 169 11.12 -8.67 -3.59
N ILE A 170 10.32 -9.34 -2.76
CA ILE A 170 9.21 -10.17 -3.22
C ILE A 170 8.13 -9.32 -3.91
N ILE A 171 7.75 -8.18 -3.36
CA ILE A 171 6.77 -7.26 -3.97
C ILE A 171 7.28 -6.78 -5.34
N ASN A 172 8.55 -6.40 -5.43
CA ASN A 172 9.17 -5.96 -6.67
C ASN A 172 9.20 -7.08 -7.72
N ARG A 173 9.62 -8.28 -7.34
CA ARG A 173 9.61 -9.46 -8.23
C ARG A 173 8.21 -9.80 -8.70
N PHE A 174 7.22 -9.81 -7.79
CA PHE A 174 5.82 -10.06 -8.12
C PHE A 174 5.29 -9.05 -9.14
N ASN A 175 5.56 -7.74 -8.95
CA ASN A 175 5.22 -6.71 -9.92
C ASN A 175 5.85 -6.98 -11.29
N GLN A 176 7.16 -7.31 -11.33
CA GLN A 176 7.88 -7.52 -12.58
C GLN A 176 7.41 -8.78 -13.33
N GLU A 177 7.17 -9.87 -12.62
CA GLU A 177 6.82 -11.18 -13.18
C GLU A 177 5.33 -11.26 -13.56
N GLN A 178 4.43 -10.72 -12.72
CA GLN A 178 2.99 -10.80 -12.92
C GLN A 178 2.39 -9.55 -13.59
N LYS A 179 3.19 -8.48 -13.78
CA LYS A 179 2.74 -7.18 -14.30
C LYS A 179 1.61 -6.54 -13.47
N THR A 180 1.48 -6.93 -12.21
CA THR A 180 0.50 -6.37 -11.28
C THR A 180 0.93 -4.98 -10.87
N SER A 181 0.06 -3.97 -11.02
CA SER A 181 0.29 -2.63 -10.48
C SER A 181 0.28 -2.67 -8.96
N VAL A 182 1.11 -1.85 -8.31
CA VAL A 182 1.18 -1.78 -6.84
C VAL A 182 1.04 -0.35 -6.38
N LEU A 183 0.10 -0.10 -5.45
CA LEU A 183 0.04 1.14 -4.69
C LEU A 183 0.49 0.85 -3.25
N LEU A 184 1.69 1.30 -2.93
CA LEU A 184 2.35 1.08 -1.66
C LEU A 184 2.20 2.31 -0.75
N VAL A 185 1.57 2.14 0.40
CA VAL A 185 1.49 3.17 1.43
C VAL A 185 2.56 2.90 2.48
N GLU A 186 3.38 3.90 2.76
CA GLU A 186 4.49 3.75 3.69
C GLU A 186 4.83 5.04 4.46
N GLN A 187 5.36 4.84 5.67
CA GLN A 187 6.01 5.89 6.43
C GLN A 187 7.54 5.88 6.20
N ASN A 188 8.12 4.73 5.94
CA ASN A 188 9.54 4.58 5.67
C ASN A 188 9.85 4.92 4.20
N VAL A 189 10.16 6.19 3.96
CA VAL A 189 10.41 6.73 2.61
C VAL A 189 11.57 6.02 1.90
N ARG A 190 12.65 5.68 2.63
CA ARG A 190 13.83 5.07 2.02
C ARG A 190 13.49 3.73 1.38
N ILE A 191 12.74 2.88 2.11
CA ILE A 191 12.44 1.56 1.62
C ILE A 191 11.35 1.60 0.54
N ALA A 192 10.34 2.45 0.71
CA ALA A 192 9.30 2.60 -0.30
C ALA A 192 9.86 3.07 -1.65
N LEU A 193 10.72 4.09 -1.63
CA LEU A 193 11.34 4.59 -2.84
C LEU A 193 12.36 3.62 -3.45
N SER A 194 12.87 2.61 -2.71
CA SER A 194 13.84 1.64 -3.28
C SER A 194 13.26 0.84 -4.44
N ILE A 195 11.94 0.53 -4.39
CA ILE A 195 11.25 -0.28 -5.41
C ILE A 195 10.24 0.53 -6.24
N ALA A 196 9.85 1.73 -5.82
CA ALA A 196 8.85 2.53 -6.51
C ALA A 196 9.39 3.14 -7.82
N HIS A 197 8.51 3.31 -8.80
CA HIS A 197 8.74 4.07 -10.03
C HIS A 197 8.37 5.54 -9.83
N TYR A 198 7.27 5.80 -9.11
CA TYR A 198 6.74 7.13 -8.83
C TYR A 198 6.28 7.22 -7.38
N GLY A 199 6.23 8.42 -6.81
CA GLY A 199 5.77 8.62 -5.45
C GLY A 199 5.03 9.93 -5.25
N TYR A 200 4.12 9.89 -4.29
CA TYR A 200 3.37 11.03 -3.78
C TYR A 200 3.69 11.22 -2.30
N VAL A 201 3.95 12.44 -1.89
CA VAL A 201 4.15 12.80 -0.48
C VAL A 201 2.89 13.49 0.02
N MET A 202 2.31 12.93 1.07
CA MET A 202 1.04 13.37 1.65
C MET A 202 1.23 13.98 3.03
N GLU A 203 0.64 15.16 3.24
CA GLU A 203 0.53 15.82 4.53
C GLU A 203 -0.88 16.35 4.76
N ASN A 204 -1.45 16.07 5.93
CA ASN A 204 -2.75 16.64 6.34
C ASN A 204 -3.82 16.50 5.25
N GLY A 205 -3.96 15.31 4.66
CA GLY A 205 -4.96 14.99 3.64
C GLY A 205 -4.73 15.63 2.27
N ARG A 206 -3.51 16.08 1.95
CA ARG A 206 -3.15 16.70 0.66
C ARG A 206 -1.85 16.13 0.12
N ILE A 207 -1.75 16.02 -1.20
CA ILE A 207 -0.46 15.80 -1.86
C ILE A 207 0.31 17.12 -1.88
N VAL A 208 1.51 17.10 -1.30
CA VAL A 208 2.37 18.28 -1.17
C VAL A 208 3.54 18.27 -2.13
N LEU A 209 3.94 17.06 -2.58
CA LEU A 209 5.01 16.84 -3.54
C LEU A 209 4.76 15.51 -4.25
N ASP A 210 5.11 15.42 -5.52
CA ASP A 210 5.10 14.18 -6.27
C ASP A 210 6.18 14.17 -7.34
N GLY A 211 6.54 13.00 -7.82
CA GLY A 211 7.54 12.84 -8.88
C GLY A 211 8.10 11.42 -8.97
N SER A 212 9.03 11.23 -9.91
CA SER A 212 9.73 9.95 -10.02
C SER A 212 10.47 9.59 -8.71
N ALA A 213 10.64 8.30 -8.45
CA ALA A 213 11.35 7.85 -7.25
C ALA A 213 12.77 8.47 -7.16
N ASP A 214 13.46 8.60 -8.28
CA ASP A 214 14.79 9.21 -8.32
C ASP A 214 14.76 10.71 -8.01
N PHE A 215 13.75 11.44 -8.48
CA PHE A 215 13.54 12.83 -8.09
C PHE A 215 13.30 12.96 -6.59
N LEU A 216 12.43 12.14 -6.03
CA LEU A 216 12.11 12.18 -4.60
C LEU A 216 13.29 11.74 -3.72
N LYS A 217 14.07 10.72 -4.13
CA LYS A 217 15.30 10.29 -3.42
C LYS A 217 16.32 11.41 -3.33
N ASN A 218 16.40 12.26 -4.35
CA ASN A 218 17.39 13.34 -4.42
C ASN A 218 16.90 14.68 -3.89
N ASN A 219 15.60 14.83 -3.63
CA ASN A 219 15.00 16.06 -3.12
C ASN A 219 15.45 16.33 -1.68
N GLU A 220 15.98 17.52 -1.43
CA GLU A 220 16.52 17.91 -0.12
C GLU A 220 15.43 17.94 0.97
N ASP A 221 14.25 18.43 0.64
CA ASP A 221 13.15 18.50 1.58
C ASP A 221 12.69 17.08 1.99
N VAL A 222 12.65 16.13 1.05
CA VAL A 222 12.33 14.71 1.33
C VAL A 222 13.40 14.08 2.22
N LYS A 223 14.67 14.34 1.94
CA LYS A 223 15.80 13.86 2.77
C LYS A 223 15.74 14.42 4.19
N GLU A 224 15.47 15.72 4.32
CA GLU A 224 15.43 16.38 5.62
C GLU A 224 14.22 15.92 6.45
N PHE A 225 13.00 15.96 5.89
CA PHE A 225 11.77 15.77 6.66
C PHE A 225 11.36 14.32 6.85
N TYR A 226 11.67 13.46 5.88
CA TYR A 226 11.16 12.09 5.87
C TYR A 226 12.25 11.01 5.97
N MET A 227 13.51 11.30 5.64
CA MET A 227 14.61 10.34 5.77
C MET A 227 15.47 10.58 7.03
N GLY A 228 15.16 11.60 7.81
CA GLY A 228 15.88 11.89 9.07
C GLY A 228 17.34 12.34 8.87
N LEU A 229 17.71 12.84 7.68
CA LEU A 229 19.06 13.27 7.34
C LEU A 229 19.30 14.76 7.67
N SER A 230 18.47 15.37 8.56
CA SER A 230 18.62 16.77 8.89
C SER A 230 19.81 17.02 9.81
N ALA A 231 20.60 18.03 9.47
CA ALA A 231 21.69 18.56 10.31
C ALA A 231 21.17 19.36 11.53
N MET A 232 19.86 19.56 11.69
CA MET A 232 19.24 20.32 12.78
C MET A 232 17.92 19.69 13.25
N GLY A 233 17.88 19.23 14.48
CA GLY A 233 16.85 18.46 15.15
C GLY A 233 15.48 19.13 15.40
N ALA A 234 14.87 19.80 14.45
CA ALA A 234 13.50 20.31 14.55
C ALA A 234 12.64 19.74 13.41
N LYS A 235 11.63 18.95 13.75
CA LYS A 235 10.59 18.52 12.80
C LYS A 235 9.78 19.75 12.33
N LYS A 236 10.09 20.24 11.12
CA LYS A 236 9.29 21.27 10.44
C LYS A 236 8.39 20.61 9.40
N SER A 237 7.13 21.09 9.28
CA SER A 237 6.22 20.65 8.22
C SER A 237 6.69 21.19 6.86
N TYR A 238 6.60 20.37 5.81
CA TYR A 238 6.90 20.77 4.43
C TYR A 238 6.09 21.99 3.98
N ARG A 239 4.87 22.15 4.49
CA ARG A 239 3.99 23.28 4.22
C ARG A 239 4.56 24.60 4.75
N GLU A 240 5.20 24.59 5.91
CA GLU A 240 5.82 25.77 6.51
C GLU A 240 7.05 26.23 5.73
N VAL A 241 7.85 25.28 5.21
CA VAL A 241 9.04 25.58 4.38
C VAL A 241 8.65 26.20 3.05
N LYS A 242 7.60 25.69 2.39
CA LYS A 242 7.13 26.25 1.11
C LYS A 242 6.60 27.69 1.25
N HIS A 243 5.98 28.02 2.38
CA HIS A 243 5.58 29.42 2.71
C HIS A 243 6.79 30.33 2.96
N TYR A 244 7.84 29.82 3.62
CA TYR A 244 9.05 30.58 3.91
C TYR A 244 9.84 30.91 2.64
N LYS A 245 10.04 29.94 1.72
CA LYS A 245 10.70 30.15 0.44
C LYS A 245 9.92 31.14 -0.48
N ARG A 246 8.60 31.18 -0.42
CA ARG A 246 7.79 32.18 -1.15
C ARG A 246 7.98 33.60 -0.61
N ARG A 247 8.09 33.79 0.70
CA ARG A 247 8.34 35.12 1.30
C ARG A 247 9.73 35.68 0.97
N LYS A 248 10.75 34.84 0.80
CA LYS A 248 12.11 35.29 0.42
C LYS A 248 12.27 35.71 -1.06
N ARG A 249 11.31 35.41 -1.93
CA ARG A 249 11.35 35.78 -3.37
C ARG A 249 10.75 37.17 -3.64
N TRP A 250 10.27 37.88 -2.64
CA TRP A 250 9.66 39.21 -2.77
C TRP A 250 10.35 40.28 -1.91
N LEU A 251 11.63 40.08 -1.61
CA LEU A 251 12.55 41.09 -1.09
C LEU A 251 13.78 41.11 -2.07
#